data_5560ecdad5035042efc8cb18662836b2
#
_entry.id   5560ecdad5035042efc8cb18662836b2
#
_cell.length_a   1.000
_cell.length_b   1.000
_cell.length_c   1.000
_cell.angle_alpha   90.00
_cell.angle_beta   90.00
_cell.angle_gamma   90.00
#
_symmetry.space_group_name_H-M   'P 1'
#
loop_
_entity.id
_entity.type
_entity.pdbx_description
1 polymer ?
#
loop_
_entity_poly.entity_id
_entity_poly.type
_entity_poly.pdbx_seq_one_letter_code
_entity_poly.pdbx_strand_id
1 'polypeptide(L)'
;YKKHHDIEVDKEAIPECVRLAKRYAKGKKLPDSAIDLLDRTMAAIKMLDELSPKELELWKGEYETVLQSGFENDDEKVAELQWMYDQLQNRISPVLWGSLKEQPKIDPAASSIQVQELIDNVYEELLGYSEIKREKVGKLELAAVMAAKMNIPIGIIQAQEKEKLLNMESY
;
A
#
# COMPACT_ATOMS: atom_id res chain seq x y z
N TYR A 1 5.61 8.45 -21.78
CA TYR A 1 5.48 7.64 -20.57
C TYR A 1 5.20 6.16 -20.87
N LYS A 2 4.26 5.80 -21.78
CA LYS A 2 4.01 4.41 -22.20
C LYS A 2 5.27 3.62 -22.60
N LYS A 3 6.27 4.28 -23.20
CA LYS A 3 7.51 3.63 -23.67
C LYS A 3 8.52 3.26 -22.58
N HIS A 4 8.40 3.82 -21.37
CA HIS A 4 9.38 3.58 -20.29
C HIS A 4 9.00 2.43 -19.36
N HIS A 5 7.70 2.19 -19.15
CA HIS A 5 7.23 1.23 -18.15
C HIS A 5 6.47 0.03 -18.73
N ASP A 6 6.16 0.03 -20.03
CA ASP A 6 5.40 -1.04 -20.74
C ASP A 6 4.02 -1.36 -20.12
N ILE A 7 3.46 -0.38 -19.37
CA ILE A 7 2.19 -0.50 -18.67
C ILE A 7 1.17 0.45 -19.32
N GLU A 8 -0.02 -0.04 -19.57
CA GLU A 8 -1.11 0.76 -20.10
C GLU A 8 -1.71 1.70 -19.04
N VAL A 9 -2.21 2.85 -19.47
CA VAL A 9 -2.90 3.81 -18.61
C VAL A 9 -4.34 3.92 -19.07
N ASP A 10 -5.28 3.66 -18.17
CA ASP A 10 -6.70 3.86 -18.44
C ASP A 10 -7.00 5.34 -18.70
N LYS A 11 -7.92 5.62 -19.61
CA LYS A 11 -8.33 7.01 -19.93
C LYS A 11 -8.85 7.76 -18.70
N GLU A 12 -9.53 7.06 -17.81
CA GLU A 12 -10.07 7.62 -16.56
C GLU A 12 -9.00 7.83 -15.47
N ALA A 13 -7.84 7.20 -15.61
CA ALA A 13 -6.74 7.36 -14.65
C ALA A 13 -6.12 8.76 -14.71
N ILE A 14 -6.10 9.41 -15.86
CA ILE A 14 -5.46 10.72 -16.03
C ILE A 14 -6.17 11.82 -15.23
N PRO A 15 -7.50 12.03 -15.36
CA PRO A 15 -8.20 13.01 -14.51
C PRO A 15 -8.13 12.64 -13.02
N GLU A 16 -8.16 11.37 -12.68
CA GLU A 16 -8.02 10.91 -11.30
C GLU A 16 -6.63 11.21 -10.73
N CYS A 17 -5.58 11.02 -11.51
CA CYS A 17 -4.21 11.35 -11.13
C CYS A 17 -4.06 12.85 -10.81
N VAL A 18 -4.62 13.72 -11.64
CA VAL A 18 -4.64 15.17 -11.41
C VAL A 18 -5.43 15.51 -10.15
N ARG A 19 -6.57 14.88 -9.93
CA ARG A 19 -7.43 15.09 -8.77
C ARG A 19 -6.71 14.70 -7.47
N LEU A 20 -6.11 13.53 -7.42
CA LEU A 20 -5.37 13.04 -6.25
C LEU A 20 -4.13 13.88 -5.98
N ALA A 21 -3.39 14.22 -7.02
CA ALA A 21 -2.21 15.09 -6.90
C ALA A 21 -2.58 16.47 -6.34
N LYS A 22 -3.64 17.10 -6.85
CA LYS A 22 -4.13 18.38 -6.37
C LYS A 22 -4.53 18.35 -4.89
N ARG A 23 -5.10 17.23 -4.44
CA ARG A 23 -5.61 17.11 -3.06
C ARG A 23 -4.54 16.76 -2.04
N TYR A 24 -3.66 15.83 -2.40
CA TYR A 24 -2.75 15.19 -1.45
C TYR A 24 -1.27 15.56 -1.66
N ALA A 25 -0.86 16.00 -2.85
CA ALA A 25 0.54 16.36 -3.10
C ALA A 25 0.84 17.77 -2.60
N LYS A 26 1.11 17.89 -1.31
CA LYS A 26 1.55 19.14 -0.69
C LYS A 26 2.95 19.52 -1.18
N GLY A 27 3.14 20.76 -1.60
CA GLY A 27 4.46 21.33 -1.95
C GLY A 27 4.89 21.16 -3.40
N LYS A 28 4.20 20.36 -4.21
CA LYS A 28 4.44 20.27 -5.66
C LYS A 28 3.25 20.82 -6.44
N LYS A 29 3.53 21.59 -7.49
CA LYS A 29 2.49 22.15 -8.38
C LYS A 29 2.13 21.18 -9.50
N LEU A 30 0.92 21.34 -10.07
CA LEU A 30 0.55 20.70 -11.32
C LEU A 30 1.34 21.36 -12.48
N PRO A 31 1.72 20.59 -13.52
CA PRO A 31 1.42 19.16 -13.76
C PRO A 31 2.38 18.19 -13.07
N ASP A 32 3.51 18.65 -12.52
CA ASP A 32 4.61 17.81 -12.02
C ASP A 32 4.18 16.80 -10.95
N SER A 33 3.28 17.22 -10.05
CA SER A 33 2.78 16.32 -9.00
C SER A 33 1.92 15.17 -9.53
N ALA A 34 1.17 15.41 -10.62
CA ALA A 34 0.37 14.38 -11.26
C ALA A 34 1.25 13.41 -12.07
N ILE A 35 2.27 13.92 -12.74
CA ILE A 35 3.25 13.13 -13.48
C ILE A 35 4.03 12.23 -12.52
N ASP A 36 4.49 12.78 -11.39
CA ASP A 36 5.18 12.03 -10.34
C ASP A 36 4.31 10.90 -9.77
N LEU A 37 3.03 11.15 -9.52
CA LEU A 37 2.10 10.13 -9.04
C LEU A 37 1.91 9.01 -10.06
N LEU A 38 1.73 9.36 -11.33
CA LEU A 38 1.57 8.39 -12.41
C LEU A 38 2.82 7.51 -12.56
N ASP A 39 4.00 8.11 -12.58
CA ASP A 39 5.29 7.43 -12.71
C ASP A 39 5.54 6.47 -11.53
N ARG A 40 5.29 6.91 -10.30
CA ARG A 40 5.36 6.08 -9.10
C ARG A 40 4.38 4.91 -9.15
N THR A 41 3.17 5.12 -9.66
CA THR A 41 2.18 4.05 -9.78
C THR A 41 2.60 3.00 -10.79
N MET A 42 3.15 3.41 -11.94
CA MET A 42 3.69 2.48 -12.94
C MET A 42 4.84 1.65 -12.37
N ALA A 43 5.79 2.29 -11.68
CA ALA A 43 6.91 1.60 -11.03
C ALA A 43 6.42 0.63 -9.94
N ALA A 44 5.42 1.03 -9.17
CA ALA A 44 4.84 0.20 -8.11
C ALA A 44 4.11 -1.04 -8.66
N ILE A 45 3.40 -0.93 -9.80
CA ILE A 45 2.77 -2.07 -10.47
C ILE A 45 3.85 -3.05 -10.97
N LYS A 46 4.90 -2.55 -11.57
CA LYS A 46 6.02 -3.38 -12.02
C LYS A 46 6.70 -4.11 -10.86
N MET A 47 6.93 -3.42 -9.77
CA MET A 47 7.46 -4.00 -8.53
C MET A 47 6.52 -5.08 -7.96
N LEU A 48 5.21 -4.87 -8.03
CA LEU A 48 4.23 -5.85 -7.58
C LEU A 48 4.35 -7.16 -8.37
N ASP A 49 4.38 -7.08 -9.69
CA ASP A 49 4.41 -8.25 -10.55
C ASP A 49 5.74 -9.02 -10.49
N GLU A 50 6.86 -8.33 -10.36
CA GLU A 50 8.19 -8.92 -10.45
C GLU A 50 8.77 -9.36 -9.12
N LEU A 51 8.53 -8.60 -8.05
CA LEU A 51 9.27 -8.75 -6.79
C LEU A 51 8.38 -9.11 -5.59
N SER A 52 7.18 -8.54 -5.47
CA SER A 52 6.42 -8.64 -4.24
C SER A 52 6.05 -10.08 -3.82
N PRO A 53 5.69 -11.02 -4.70
CA PRO A 53 5.42 -12.39 -4.30
C PRO A 53 6.62 -13.09 -3.66
N LYS A 54 7.81 -12.88 -4.24
CA LYS A 54 9.07 -13.45 -3.72
C LYS A 54 9.47 -12.82 -2.39
N GLU A 55 9.31 -11.51 -2.28
CA GLU A 55 9.61 -10.78 -1.03
C GLU A 55 8.67 -11.19 0.11
N LEU A 56 7.37 -11.42 -0.18
CA LEU A 56 6.43 -11.95 0.81
C LEU A 56 6.85 -13.33 1.32
N GLU A 57 7.27 -14.24 0.42
CA GLU A 57 7.72 -15.57 0.78
C GLU A 57 9.01 -15.54 1.62
N LEU A 58 10.00 -14.74 1.21
CA LEU A 58 11.25 -14.56 1.94
C LEU A 58 11.00 -13.97 3.34
N TRP A 59 10.20 -12.92 3.39
CA TRP A 59 9.83 -12.30 4.66
C TRP A 59 9.10 -13.28 5.61
N LYS A 60 8.21 -14.11 5.08
CA LYS A 60 7.50 -15.11 5.89
C LYS A 60 8.46 -16.11 6.53
N GLY A 61 9.47 -16.56 5.79
CA GLY A 61 10.51 -17.46 6.34
C GLY A 61 11.32 -16.79 7.45
N GLU A 62 11.69 -15.52 7.29
CA GLU A 62 12.38 -14.74 8.34
C GLU A 62 11.48 -14.55 9.57
N TYR A 63 10.22 -14.21 9.36
CA TYR A 63 9.22 -14.04 10.42
C TYR A 63 9.00 -15.32 11.24
N GLU A 64 8.85 -16.46 10.58
CA GLU A 64 8.73 -17.76 11.25
C GLU A 64 9.98 -18.10 12.08
N THR A 65 11.17 -17.73 11.60
CA THR A 65 12.41 -17.89 12.35
C THR A 65 12.42 -17.02 13.61
N VAL A 66 11.94 -15.77 13.50
CA VAL A 66 11.80 -14.86 14.65
C VAL A 66 10.81 -15.44 15.68
N LEU A 67 9.66 -15.97 15.23
CA LEU A 67 8.68 -16.57 16.13
C LEU A 67 9.20 -17.79 16.90
N GLN A 68 10.16 -18.52 16.33
CA GLN A 68 10.82 -19.67 16.97
C GLN A 68 11.98 -19.27 17.88
N SER A 69 12.42 -18.01 17.82
CA SER A 69 13.50 -17.50 18.66
C SER A 69 13.04 -17.39 20.12
N GLY A 70 13.97 -17.59 21.04
CA GLY A 70 13.74 -17.32 22.46
C GLY A 70 13.84 -15.83 22.75
N PHE A 71 12.90 -15.30 23.52
CA PHE A 71 12.91 -13.91 24.01
C PHE A 71 12.99 -13.90 25.54
N GLU A 72 13.68 -12.92 26.08
CA GLU A 72 13.81 -12.79 27.56
C GLU A 72 12.49 -12.33 28.19
N ASN A 73 11.72 -11.51 27.45
CA ASN A 73 10.44 -10.97 27.91
C ASN A 73 9.53 -10.59 26.73
N ASP A 74 8.28 -10.24 27.03
CA ASP A 74 7.29 -9.87 26.03
C ASP A 74 7.62 -8.57 25.28
N ASP A 75 8.23 -7.59 25.96
CA ASP A 75 8.62 -6.31 25.37
C ASP A 75 9.68 -6.48 24.28
N GLU A 76 10.66 -7.35 24.51
CA GLU A 76 11.68 -7.70 23.52
C GLU A 76 11.03 -8.35 22.27
N LYS A 77 10.11 -9.29 22.49
CA LYS A 77 9.36 -9.92 21.40
C LYS A 77 8.51 -8.92 20.62
N VAL A 78 7.82 -8.00 21.30
CA VAL A 78 7.05 -6.93 20.64
C VAL A 78 7.95 -6.04 19.79
N ALA A 79 9.12 -5.64 20.29
CA ALA A 79 10.06 -4.81 19.54
C ALA A 79 10.54 -5.49 18.25
N GLU A 80 10.85 -6.79 18.32
CA GLU A 80 11.27 -7.56 17.15
C GLU A 80 10.12 -7.74 16.14
N LEU A 81 8.91 -8.01 16.61
CA LEU A 81 7.72 -8.10 15.75
C LEU A 81 7.40 -6.76 15.08
N GLN A 82 7.55 -5.64 15.81
CA GLN A 82 7.40 -4.29 15.22
C GLN A 82 8.42 -4.07 14.11
N TRP A 83 9.68 -4.42 14.34
CA TRP A 83 10.71 -4.31 13.32
C TRP A 83 10.39 -5.16 12.08
N MET A 84 9.92 -6.41 12.27
CA MET A 84 9.49 -7.28 11.19
C MET A 84 8.32 -6.68 10.39
N TYR A 85 7.36 -6.05 11.06
CA TYR A 85 6.23 -5.37 10.42
C TYR A 85 6.68 -4.19 9.57
N ASP A 86 7.58 -3.36 10.09
CA ASP A 86 8.15 -2.23 9.36
C ASP A 86 8.97 -2.69 8.14
N GLN A 87 9.70 -3.80 8.26
CA GLN A 87 10.41 -4.43 7.14
C GLN A 87 9.45 -4.92 6.06
N LEU A 88 8.32 -5.53 6.43
CA LEU A 88 7.30 -5.96 5.48
C LEU A 88 6.80 -4.79 4.63
N GLN A 89 6.44 -3.69 5.28
CA GLN A 89 5.97 -2.48 4.59
C GLN A 89 6.98 -1.94 3.59
N ASN A 90 8.27 -1.96 3.93
CA ASN A 90 9.34 -1.39 3.10
C ASN A 90 9.76 -2.30 1.94
N ARG A 91 9.52 -3.61 2.02
CA ARG A 91 9.94 -4.58 1.01
C ARG A 91 8.95 -4.78 -0.12
N ILE A 92 7.68 -4.49 0.11
CA ILE A 92 6.61 -4.76 -0.86
C ILE A 92 6.22 -3.50 -1.65
N SER A 93 5.52 -3.73 -2.78
CA SER A 93 5.02 -2.65 -3.61
C SER A 93 4.05 -1.72 -2.86
N PRO A 94 4.17 -0.39 -3.03
CA PRO A 94 3.18 0.56 -2.51
C PRO A 94 1.75 0.30 -2.99
N VAL A 95 1.55 -0.25 -4.19
CA VAL A 95 0.22 -0.67 -4.66
C VAL A 95 -0.33 -1.79 -3.79
N LEU A 96 0.50 -2.76 -3.45
CA LEU A 96 0.09 -3.88 -2.61
C LEU A 96 -0.24 -3.42 -1.19
N TRP A 97 0.65 -2.66 -0.57
CA TRP A 97 0.43 -2.10 0.76
C TRP A 97 -0.80 -1.19 0.82
N GLY A 98 -0.93 -0.29 -0.14
CA GLY A 98 -2.05 0.63 -0.23
C GLY A 98 -3.40 -0.05 -0.55
N SER A 99 -3.40 -1.29 -1.02
CA SER A 99 -4.61 -2.08 -1.28
C SER A 99 -5.21 -2.69 -0.01
N LEU A 100 -4.48 -2.70 1.10
CA LEU A 100 -5.03 -3.14 2.39
C LEU A 100 -6.28 -2.33 2.75
N LYS A 101 -7.31 -3.00 3.26
CA LYS A 101 -8.56 -2.36 3.70
C LYS A 101 -8.29 -1.34 4.80
N GLU A 102 -7.42 -1.71 5.72
CA GLU A 102 -6.90 -0.85 6.77
C GLU A 102 -5.38 -0.93 6.75
N GLN A 103 -4.73 0.14 7.19
CA GLN A 103 -3.27 0.16 7.42
C GLN A 103 -3.05 0.24 8.93
N PRO A 104 -3.14 -0.91 9.62
CA PRO A 104 -3.11 -0.92 11.07
C PRO A 104 -1.74 -0.49 11.58
N LYS A 105 -1.78 0.29 12.65
CA LYS A 105 -0.58 0.63 13.43
C LYS A 105 -0.55 -0.26 14.66
N ILE A 106 0.64 -0.72 15.00
CA ILE A 106 0.83 -1.48 16.23
C ILE A 106 0.66 -0.53 17.42
N ASP A 107 -0.26 -0.87 18.32
CA ASP A 107 -0.43 -0.15 19.57
C ASP A 107 0.82 -0.37 20.45
N PRO A 108 1.45 0.70 20.97
CA PRO A 108 2.59 0.56 21.87
C PRO A 108 2.31 -0.25 23.15
N ALA A 109 1.05 -0.35 23.54
CA ALA A 109 0.60 -1.11 24.70
C ALA A 109 0.17 -2.56 24.36
N ALA A 110 0.23 -2.97 23.08
CA ALA A 110 -0.18 -4.30 22.65
C ALA A 110 0.80 -5.38 23.16
N SER A 111 0.27 -6.53 23.55
CA SER A 111 1.06 -7.71 23.84
C SER A 111 1.63 -8.35 22.56
N SER A 112 2.66 -9.16 22.68
CA SER A 112 3.24 -9.87 21.53
C SER A 112 2.22 -10.74 20.79
N ILE A 113 1.26 -11.31 21.49
CA ILE A 113 0.17 -12.11 20.88
C ILE A 113 -0.71 -11.23 19.99
N GLN A 114 -1.11 -10.06 20.47
CA GLN A 114 -1.92 -9.11 19.70
C GLN A 114 -1.17 -8.57 18.47
N VAL A 115 0.12 -8.29 18.63
CA VAL A 115 0.98 -7.85 17.51
C VAL A 115 1.12 -8.97 16.48
N GLN A 116 1.32 -10.20 16.91
CA GLN A 116 1.42 -11.35 16.02
C GLN A 116 0.13 -11.58 15.24
N GLU A 117 -1.04 -11.56 15.89
CA GLU A 117 -2.35 -11.68 15.22
C GLU A 117 -2.57 -10.58 14.17
N LEU A 118 -2.18 -9.33 14.49
CA LEU A 118 -2.26 -8.22 13.54
C LEU A 118 -1.37 -8.47 12.32
N ILE A 119 -0.12 -8.89 12.53
CA ILE A 119 0.83 -9.18 11.44
C ILE A 119 0.33 -10.32 10.58
N ASP A 120 -0.17 -11.41 11.18
CA ASP A 120 -0.67 -12.58 10.45
C ASP A 120 -1.87 -12.19 9.58
N ASN A 121 -2.81 -11.40 10.10
CA ASN A 121 -3.97 -10.92 9.34
C ASN A 121 -3.55 -10.01 8.16
N VAL A 122 -2.61 -9.10 8.38
CA VAL A 122 -2.07 -8.22 7.31
C VAL A 122 -1.36 -9.06 6.25
N TYR A 123 -0.56 -10.02 6.65
CA TYR A 123 0.15 -10.89 5.71
C TYR A 123 -0.81 -11.70 4.82
N GLU A 124 -1.85 -12.30 5.38
CA GLU A 124 -2.85 -13.06 4.63
C GLU A 124 -3.62 -12.16 3.63
N GLU A 125 -3.95 -10.94 4.03
CA GLU A 125 -4.60 -9.98 3.13
C GLU A 125 -3.64 -9.56 1.99
N LEU A 126 -2.38 -9.29 2.29
CA LEU A 126 -1.35 -8.97 1.28
C LEU A 126 -1.13 -10.13 0.31
N LEU A 127 -1.09 -11.36 0.80
CA LEU A 127 -0.93 -12.55 -0.02
C LEU A 127 -2.09 -12.67 -1.03
N GLY A 128 -3.32 -12.49 -0.57
CA GLY A 128 -4.50 -12.48 -1.45
C GLY A 128 -4.44 -11.43 -2.54
N TYR A 129 -4.00 -10.21 -2.22
CA TYR A 129 -3.83 -9.14 -3.21
C TYR A 129 -2.64 -9.35 -4.14
N SER A 130 -1.58 -10.02 -3.70
CA SER A 130 -0.39 -10.28 -4.52
C SER A 130 -0.66 -11.24 -5.69
N GLU A 131 -1.70 -12.07 -5.58
CA GLU A 131 -2.12 -13.00 -6.63
C GLU A 131 -2.89 -12.31 -7.78
N ILE A 132 -3.34 -11.06 -7.56
CA ILE A 132 -4.08 -10.29 -8.55
C ILE A 132 -3.09 -9.59 -9.49
N LYS A 133 -2.98 -10.07 -10.72
CA LYS A 133 -2.16 -9.43 -11.74
C LYS A 133 -2.74 -8.09 -12.18
N ARG A 134 -1.90 -7.07 -12.29
CA ARG A 134 -2.29 -5.72 -12.69
C ARG A 134 -1.57 -5.31 -13.96
N GLU A 135 -2.31 -5.20 -15.05
CA GLU A 135 -1.76 -4.92 -16.38
C GLU A 135 -1.79 -3.44 -16.77
N LYS A 136 -2.49 -2.61 -16.00
CA LYS A 136 -2.68 -1.20 -16.31
C LYS A 136 -2.82 -0.32 -15.08
N VAL A 137 -2.55 0.98 -15.27
CA VAL A 137 -2.84 2.00 -14.27
C VAL A 137 -4.30 2.40 -14.38
N GLY A 138 -5.07 2.10 -13.34
CA GLY A 138 -6.45 2.56 -13.16
C GLY A 138 -6.59 3.44 -11.93
N LYS A 139 -7.81 3.84 -11.63
CA LYS A 139 -8.14 4.64 -10.44
C LYS A 139 -7.76 3.92 -9.14
N LEU A 140 -7.93 2.60 -9.09
CA LEU A 140 -7.66 1.79 -7.91
C LEU A 140 -6.16 1.78 -7.57
N GLU A 141 -5.31 1.62 -8.57
CA GLU A 141 -3.85 1.60 -8.40
C GLU A 141 -3.33 2.96 -7.95
N LEU A 142 -3.83 4.04 -8.54
CA LEU A 142 -3.51 5.42 -8.13
C LEU A 142 -3.94 5.69 -6.68
N ALA A 143 -5.15 5.26 -6.30
CA ALA A 143 -5.66 5.40 -4.95
C ALA A 143 -4.83 4.58 -3.95
N ALA A 144 -4.42 3.36 -4.31
CA ALA A 144 -3.58 2.50 -3.47
C ALA A 144 -2.19 3.12 -3.22
N VAL A 145 -1.54 3.64 -4.25
CA VAL A 145 -0.24 4.33 -4.10
C VAL A 145 -0.37 5.58 -3.23
N MET A 146 -1.45 6.34 -3.40
CA MET A 146 -1.70 7.52 -2.57
C MET A 146 -2.01 7.12 -1.12
N ALA A 147 -2.80 6.06 -0.89
CA ALA A 147 -3.10 5.52 0.43
C ALA A 147 -1.81 5.11 1.17
N ALA A 148 -0.92 4.38 0.49
CA ALA A 148 0.38 4.00 1.05
C ALA A 148 1.24 5.23 1.37
N LYS A 149 1.30 6.21 0.48
CA LYS A 149 2.09 7.44 0.66
C LYS A 149 1.61 8.29 1.83
N MET A 150 0.29 8.38 1.99
CA MET A 150 -0.34 9.19 3.04
C MET A 150 -0.54 8.42 4.34
N ASN A 151 -0.34 7.10 4.32
CA ASN A 151 -0.59 6.19 5.43
C ASN A 151 -2.03 6.28 5.96
N ILE A 152 -3.00 6.27 5.04
CA ILE A 152 -4.44 6.29 5.29
C ILE A 152 -5.13 5.15 4.55
N PRO A 153 -6.24 4.61 5.08
CA PRO A 153 -7.00 3.55 4.41
C PRO A 153 -7.48 3.98 3.02
N ILE A 154 -7.38 3.08 2.06
CA ILE A 154 -7.83 3.32 0.68
C ILE A 154 -9.32 3.69 0.60
N GLY A 155 -10.13 3.12 1.49
CA GLY A 155 -11.55 3.43 1.60
C GLY A 155 -11.85 4.89 1.87
N ILE A 156 -10.99 5.61 2.60
CA ILE A 156 -11.12 7.05 2.84
C ILE A 156 -10.91 7.84 1.54
N ILE A 157 -9.93 7.44 0.72
CA ILE A 157 -9.67 8.08 -0.59
C ILE A 157 -10.85 7.86 -1.53
N GLN A 158 -11.42 6.65 -1.55
CA GLN A 158 -12.54 6.26 -2.40
C GLN A 158 -13.87 6.85 -1.93
N ALA A 159 -14.16 6.91 -0.62
CA ALA A 159 -15.40 7.46 -0.07
C ALA A 159 -15.56 8.95 -0.37
N GLN A 160 -14.48 9.70 -0.30
CA GLN A 160 -14.44 11.12 -0.65
C GLN A 160 -14.71 11.38 -2.14
N GLU A 161 -14.43 10.41 -2.99
CA GLU A 161 -14.78 10.45 -4.41
C GLU A 161 -16.29 10.30 -4.62
N LYS A 162 -16.91 9.33 -3.92
CA LYS A 162 -18.35 9.05 -3.99
C LYS A 162 -19.20 10.22 -3.49
N GLU A 163 -18.79 10.84 -2.39
CA GLU A 163 -19.50 12.00 -1.81
C GLU A 163 -19.48 13.22 -2.76
N LYS A 164 -18.37 13.46 -3.44
CA LYS A 164 -18.31 14.54 -4.45
C LYS A 164 -19.17 14.28 -5.66
N LEU A 165 -19.24 13.04 -6.16
CA LEU A 165 -20.10 12.69 -7.28
C LEU A 165 -21.58 12.90 -6.93
N LEU A 166 -22.01 12.49 -5.73
CA LEU A 166 -23.37 12.71 -5.23
C LEU A 166 -23.71 14.21 -5.08
N ASN A 167 -22.76 15.02 -4.65
CA ASN A 167 -22.95 16.47 -4.51
C ASN A 167 -22.94 17.21 -5.85
N MET A 168 -22.35 16.64 -6.92
CA MET A 168 -22.39 17.21 -8.27
C MET A 168 -23.68 16.89 -9.03
N GLU A 169 -24.37 15.81 -8.67
CA GLU A 169 -25.69 15.47 -9.26
C GLU A 169 -26.86 16.26 -8.64
N SER A 170 -26.61 16.99 -7.55
CA SER A 170 -27.62 17.78 -6.84
C SER A 170 -27.66 19.27 -7.24
N TYR A 171 -27.03 19.65 -8.36
CA TYR A 171 -27.13 20.98 -8.96
C TYR A 171 -27.80 20.87 -10.35
#